data_ff1ae334bd362e9dbb3394f6df47f599
#
_entry.id   ff1ae334bd362e9dbb3394f6df47f599
#
_cell.length_a   1.000
_cell.length_b   1.000
_cell.length_c   1.000
_cell.angle_alpha   90.00
_cell.angle_beta   90.00
_cell.angle_gamma   90.00
#
_symmetry.space_group_name_H-M   'P 1'
#
loop_
_entity.id
_entity.type
_entity.pdbx_description
1 polymer ?
#
loop_
_entity_poly.entity_id
_entity_poly.type
_entity_poly.pdbx_seq_one_letter_code
_entity_poly.pdbx_strand_id
1 'polypeptide(L)'
;MKITELRIIFFAIWLIVIHACQDNRERPGGYQSTDSQSRDTNKQDNKIDNIRQDWESRDRLVWQKPDMVIKRLGDLSQKTVADLGAGTGFFAFRLVPIAQKTIALDIDPRFITFMDSAKKEMNSELRNRFEARLVDVDDAKLKKGEVDAVIIVNTYMYISDRVSYMQRLRQGINKGGMVLIVDYKEKNIPVGPPTNTKVPLSVVEKELKQAGFKNIHSDDTSLDYQYIITATNN
;
A
#
# COMPACT_ATOMS: atom_id res chain seq x y z
N MET A 1 -9.22 25.28 -15.25
CA MET A 1 -8.35 25.72 -14.14
C MET A 1 -7.10 24.86 -14.16
N LYS A 2 -5.95 25.47 -14.18
CA LYS A 2 -4.70 24.99 -14.81
C LYS A 2 -3.99 23.85 -14.05
N ILE A 3 -3.64 22.82 -14.77
CA ILE A 3 -2.85 21.60 -14.38
C ILE A 3 -1.42 21.92 -13.87
N THR A 4 -1.03 23.18 -13.84
CA THR A 4 0.34 23.64 -13.51
C THR A 4 0.63 23.76 -12.01
N GLU A 5 -0.35 23.81 -11.13
CA GLU A 5 -0.13 23.99 -9.68
C GLU A 5 0.21 22.68 -8.95
N LEU A 6 -0.16 21.51 -9.49
CA LEU A 6 0.06 20.22 -8.83
C LEU A 6 1.51 19.73 -8.90
N ARG A 7 2.33 20.31 -9.79
CA ARG A 7 3.75 19.92 -9.93
C ARG A 7 4.68 20.56 -8.90
N ILE A 8 4.27 21.63 -8.26
CA ILE A 8 5.12 22.41 -7.34
C ILE A 8 5.14 21.81 -5.92
N ILE A 9 4.07 21.15 -5.50
CA ILE A 9 3.97 20.59 -4.13
C ILE A 9 4.87 19.37 -3.92
N PHE A 10 5.18 18.59 -4.96
CA PHE A 10 6.08 17.44 -4.86
C PHE A 10 7.57 17.79 -4.79
N PHE A 11 7.97 19.03 -5.18
CA PHE A 11 9.37 19.46 -5.18
C PHE A 11 9.81 20.05 -3.82
N ALA A 12 8.88 20.56 -3.01
CA ALA A 12 9.20 21.20 -1.73
C ALA A 12 9.62 20.23 -0.61
N ILE A 13 9.27 18.94 -0.71
CA ILE A 13 9.62 17.92 0.30
C ILE A 13 11.08 17.44 0.17
N TRP A 14 11.76 17.74 -0.94
CA TRP A 14 13.09 17.22 -1.23
C TRP A 14 14.26 18.11 -0.75
N LEU A 15 14.00 19.32 -0.26
CA LEU A 15 15.06 20.33 0.03
C LEU A 15 15.39 20.53 1.53
N ILE A 16 14.74 19.83 2.47
CA ILE A 16 14.94 20.05 3.92
C ILE A 16 15.91 19.04 4.58
N VAL A 17 16.40 18.02 3.85
CA VAL A 17 17.23 16.95 4.45
C VAL A 17 18.75 17.20 4.35
N ILE A 18 19.24 18.32 3.81
CA ILE A 18 20.70 18.52 3.54
C ILE A 18 21.38 19.57 4.45
N HIS A 19 20.87 19.94 5.60
CA HIS A 19 21.58 20.83 6.51
C HIS A 19 21.56 20.39 7.97
N ALA A 20 22.19 19.26 8.27
CA ALA A 20 22.60 18.94 9.63
C ALA A 20 23.79 17.98 9.64
N CYS A 21 24.97 18.46 9.28
CA CYS A 21 26.25 17.88 9.68
C CYS A 21 27.33 18.95 9.62
N GLN A 22 27.73 19.45 10.78
CA GLN A 22 29.07 19.74 11.22
C GLN A 22 29.05 20.72 12.42
N ASP A 23 29.25 20.23 13.59
CA ASP A 23 30.15 20.88 14.53
C ASP A 23 30.71 19.83 15.52
N ASN A 24 32.01 19.54 15.36
CA ASN A 24 32.83 18.76 16.28
C ASN A 24 33.38 19.72 17.33
N ARG A 25 33.00 19.59 18.61
CA ARG A 25 33.81 20.01 19.75
C ARG A 25 33.77 18.97 20.85
N GLU A 26 34.91 18.35 21.08
CA GLU A 26 35.21 17.44 22.19
C GLU A 26 35.06 18.12 23.54
N ARG A 27 34.46 17.45 24.53
CA ARG A 27 34.71 17.64 25.96
C ARG A 27 34.75 16.26 26.65
N PRO A 28 35.68 16.05 27.57
CA PRO A 28 35.90 14.76 28.23
C PRO A 28 35.07 14.61 29.52
N GLY A 29 34.68 13.35 29.82
CA GLY A 29 34.43 12.94 31.20
C GLY A 29 33.04 12.43 31.52
N GLY A 30 32.85 11.11 31.54
CA GLY A 30 32.18 10.38 32.59
C GLY A 30 30.65 10.27 32.56
N TYR A 31 30.13 9.18 32.11
CA TYR A 31 29.23 8.29 32.83
C TYR A 31 28.75 7.18 31.85
N GLN A 32 29.10 5.95 32.10
CA GLN A 32 28.56 4.78 31.36
C GLN A 32 27.12 4.57 31.82
N SER A 33 26.15 4.90 30.99
CA SER A 33 24.79 4.36 31.04
C SER A 33 24.61 3.40 29.88
N THR A 34 24.19 2.19 30.21
CA THR A 34 23.93 1.06 29.34
C THR A 34 22.85 1.43 28.27
N ASP A 35 23.31 1.72 27.06
CA ASP A 35 22.46 2.10 25.94
C ASP A 35 22.37 0.93 24.95
N SER A 36 21.62 -0.13 25.35
CA SER A 36 21.29 -1.25 24.48
C SER A 36 19.98 -1.00 23.66
N GLN A 37 19.18 0.00 24.01
CA GLN A 37 17.92 0.29 23.31
C GLN A 37 18.09 1.20 22.09
N SER A 38 19.09 2.06 22.02
CA SER A 38 19.29 2.99 20.89
C SER A 38 19.92 2.33 19.65
N ARG A 39 20.56 1.18 19.80
CA ARG A 39 21.16 0.44 18.66
C ARG A 39 20.15 -0.39 17.86
N ASP A 40 19.06 -0.84 18.49
CA ASP A 40 18.03 -1.63 17.82
C ASP A 40 17.07 -0.75 17.01
N THR A 41 16.73 0.45 17.46
CA THR A 41 15.88 1.40 16.72
C THR A 41 16.55 1.87 15.42
N ASN A 42 17.82 2.28 15.46
CA ASN A 42 18.56 2.71 14.27
C ASN A 42 18.73 1.59 13.21
N LYS A 43 18.84 0.33 13.64
CA LYS A 43 18.96 -0.80 12.71
C LYS A 43 17.60 -1.15 12.07
N GLN A 44 16.52 -0.85 12.75
CA GLN A 44 15.15 -1.10 12.34
C GLN A 44 14.64 0.00 11.40
N ASP A 45 14.97 1.26 11.67
CA ASP A 45 14.67 2.41 10.80
C ASP A 45 15.40 2.30 9.46
N ASN A 46 16.68 1.92 9.47
CA ASN A 46 17.45 1.65 8.25
C ASN A 46 16.85 0.52 7.40
N LYS A 47 16.19 -0.46 8.01
CA LYS A 47 15.55 -1.55 7.27
C LYS A 47 14.27 -1.09 6.56
N ILE A 48 13.48 -0.21 7.17
CA ILE A 48 12.27 0.36 6.53
C ILE A 48 12.67 1.30 5.40
N ASP A 49 13.69 2.13 5.59
CA ASP A 49 14.21 3.02 4.55
C ASP A 49 14.77 2.26 3.34
N ASN A 50 15.45 1.13 3.56
CA ASN A 50 15.89 0.26 2.47
C ASN A 50 14.70 -0.39 1.74
N ILE A 51 13.71 -0.91 2.48
CA ILE A 51 12.47 -1.46 1.89
C ILE A 51 11.75 -0.36 1.08
N ARG A 52 11.71 0.88 1.58
CA ARG A 52 11.12 2.01 0.86
C ARG A 52 11.87 2.30 -0.44
N GLN A 53 13.20 2.37 -0.42
CA GLN A 53 14.02 2.61 -1.61
C GLN A 53 13.81 1.53 -2.68
N ASP A 54 13.74 0.27 -2.29
CA ASP A 54 13.48 -0.84 -3.21
C ASP A 54 12.04 -0.83 -3.74
N TRP A 55 11.07 -0.45 -2.91
CA TRP A 55 9.65 -0.46 -3.28
C TRP A 55 9.16 0.81 -3.96
N GLU A 56 9.86 1.94 -3.79
CA GLU A 56 9.58 3.23 -4.44
C GLU A 56 10.53 3.51 -5.61
N SER A 57 11.29 2.51 -6.05
CA SER A 57 12.23 2.67 -7.17
C SER A 57 11.52 3.26 -8.39
N ARG A 58 12.21 4.12 -9.15
CA ARG A 58 11.69 4.69 -10.40
C ARG A 58 11.26 3.60 -11.38
N ASP A 59 11.94 2.45 -11.34
CA ASP A 59 11.61 1.30 -12.16
C ASP A 59 10.23 0.72 -11.83
N ARG A 60 9.80 0.76 -10.55
CA ARG A 60 8.47 0.34 -10.14
C ARG A 60 7.36 1.17 -10.80
N LEU A 61 7.56 2.47 -10.94
CA LEU A 61 6.60 3.33 -11.64
C LEU A 61 6.42 2.94 -13.10
N VAL A 62 7.51 2.47 -13.74
CA VAL A 62 7.51 2.06 -15.15
C VAL A 62 6.77 0.73 -15.32
N TRP A 63 7.14 -0.31 -14.57
CA TRP A 63 6.60 -1.64 -14.79
C TRP A 63 5.25 -1.90 -14.10
N GLN A 64 4.95 -1.24 -12.97
CA GLN A 64 3.69 -1.41 -12.24
C GLN A 64 2.60 -0.43 -12.67
N LYS A 65 2.95 0.71 -13.30
CA LYS A 65 2.02 1.71 -13.85
C LYS A 65 0.89 2.09 -12.87
N PRO A 66 1.21 2.59 -11.66
CA PRO A 66 0.23 2.74 -10.57
C PRO A 66 -0.98 3.60 -10.95
N ASP A 67 -0.81 4.66 -11.73
CA ASP A 67 -1.93 5.51 -12.16
C ASP A 67 -2.90 4.76 -13.08
N MET A 68 -2.40 3.88 -13.95
CA MET A 68 -3.23 3.02 -14.80
C MET A 68 -3.97 1.99 -13.94
N VAL A 69 -3.31 1.40 -12.96
CA VAL A 69 -3.93 0.45 -12.01
C VAL A 69 -5.05 1.14 -11.25
N ILE A 70 -4.80 2.31 -10.67
CA ILE A 70 -5.81 3.07 -9.89
C ILE A 70 -7.02 3.45 -10.75
N LYS A 71 -6.80 3.82 -12.02
CA LYS A 71 -7.91 4.14 -12.95
C LYS A 71 -8.89 2.99 -13.16
N ARG A 72 -8.50 1.74 -12.92
CA ARG A 72 -9.41 0.58 -12.98
C ARG A 72 -10.49 0.61 -11.88
N LEU A 73 -10.31 1.38 -10.81
CA LEU A 73 -11.29 1.57 -9.75
C LEU A 73 -12.40 2.57 -10.12
N GLY A 74 -12.25 3.26 -11.27
CA GLY A 74 -13.20 4.28 -11.75
C GLY A 74 -13.14 5.59 -10.98
N ASP A 75 -14.26 6.32 -10.91
CA ASP A 75 -14.35 7.56 -10.14
C ASP A 75 -14.39 7.26 -8.63
N LEU A 76 -13.45 7.83 -7.89
CA LEU A 76 -13.28 7.64 -6.45
C LEU A 76 -13.67 8.88 -5.62
N SER A 77 -14.10 9.97 -6.26
CA SER A 77 -14.33 11.26 -5.60
C SER A 77 -15.34 11.22 -4.43
N GLN A 78 -16.27 10.25 -4.47
CA GLN A 78 -17.29 10.02 -3.43
C GLN A 78 -17.16 8.65 -2.78
N LYS A 79 -15.98 8.01 -2.88
CA LYS A 79 -15.77 6.64 -2.42
C LYS A 79 -14.73 6.55 -1.31
N THR A 80 -14.99 5.65 -0.37
CA THR A 80 -14.00 5.16 0.59
C THR A 80 -13.25 3.98 -0.02
N VAL A 81 -11.93 4.06 -0.07
CA VAL A 81 -11.06 3.01 -0.64
C VAL A 81 -10.12 2.49 0.43
N ALA A 82 -10.02 1.17 0.55
CA ALA A 82 -9.00 0.53 1.37
C ALA A 82 -7.84 0.01 0.51
N ASP A 83 -6.60 0.20 0.99
CA ASP A 83 -5.37 -0.40 0.46
C ASP A 83 -4.92 -1.50 1.43
N LEU A 84 -5.08 -2.77 1.03
CA LEU A 84 -4.77 -3.94 1.87
C LEU A 84 -3.34 -4.42 1.65
N GLY A 85 -2.54 -4.42 2.72
CA GLY A 85 -1.11 -4.64 2.66
C GLY A 85 -0.40 -3.40 2.13
N ALA A 86 -0.75 -2.23 2.68
CA ALA A 86 -0.33 -0.93 2.17
C ALA A 86 1.19 -0.70 2.25
N GLY A 87 1.90 -1.40 3.16
CA GLY A 87 3.34 -1.23 3.37
C GLY A 87 3.69 0.21 3.70
N THR A 88 4.58 0.81 2.92
CA THR A 88 4.95 2.23 3.05
C THR A 88 3.88 3.21 2.54
N GLY A 89 2.71 2.72 2.08
CA GLY A 89 1.62 3.56 1.59
C GLY A 89 1.74 3.94 0.11
N PHE A 90 2.51 3.20 -0.69
CA PHE A 90 2.77 3.51 -2.10
C PHE A 90 1.49 3.76 -2.92
N PHE A 91 0.47 2.90 -2.78
CA PHE A 91 -0.85 3.10 -3.40
C PHE A 91 -1.74 3.99 -2.55
N ALA A 92 -1.76 3.80 -1.23
CA ALA A 92 -2.61 4.58 -0.34
C ALA A 92 -2.42 6.09 -0.50
N PHE A 93 -1.17 6.59 -0.53
CA PHE A 93 -0.90 8.03 -0.71
C PHE A 93 -1.26 8.56 -2.11
N ARG A 94 -1.34 7.72 -3.13
CA ARG A 94 -1.86 8.10 -4.46
C ARG A 94 -3.37 8.16 -4.51
N LEU A 95 -4.04 7.40 -3.65
CA LEU A 95 -5.51 7.40 -3.53
C LEU A 95 -6.03 8.61 -2.75
N VAL A 96 -5.30 9.08 -1.72
CA VAL A 96 -5.74 10.19 -0.84
C VAL A 96 -6.24 11.43 -1.60
N PRO A 97 -5.54 11.96 -2.63
CA PRO A 97 -5.97 13.17 -3.33
C PRO A 97 -7.21 12.98 -4.22
N ILE A 98 -7.57 11.75 -4.56
CA ILE A 98 -8.63 11.44 -5.53
C ILE A 98 -9.83 10.70 -4.93
N ALA A 99 -9.67 10.08 -3.75
CA ALA A 99 -10.75 9.40 -3.04
C ALA A 99 -11.38 10.31 -1.97
N GLN A 100 -12.65 10.06 -1.62
CA GLN A 100 -13.29 10.71 -0.49
C GLN A 100 -12.58 10.36 0.82
N LYS A 101 -12.23 9.08 1.00
CA LYS A 101 -11.43 8.59 2.12
C LYS A 101 -10.56 7.43 1.67
N THR A 102 -9.33 7.36 2.19
CA THR A 102 -8.41 6.25 2.00
C THR A 102 -8.08 5.62 3.35
N ILE A 103 -8.22 4.29 3.45
CA ILE A 103 -7.85 3.50 4.63
C ILE A 103 -6.71 2.57 4.23
N ALA A 104 -5.52 2.85 4.73
CA ALA A 104 -4.34 2.00 4.53
C ALA A 104 -4.30 0.93 5.62
N LEU A 105 -4.38 -0.35 5.23
CA LEU A 105 -4.44 -1.50 6.11
C LEU A 105 -3.13 -2.27 6.04
N ASP A 106 -2.48 -2.50 7.17
CA ASP A 106 -1.29 -3.34 7.22
C ASP A 106 -1.20 -4.11 8.55
N ILE A 107 -0.53 -5.26 8.53
CA ILE A 107 -0.30 -6.11 9.71
C ILE A 107 0.96 -5.71 10.49
N ASP A 108 1.83 -4.90 9.89
CA ASP A 108 3.09 -4.49 10.50
C ASP A 108 2.95 -3.10 11.16
N PRO A 109 3.04 -2.99 12.49
CA PRO A 109 2.89 -1.71 13.19
C PRO A 109 3.95 -0.67 12.80
N ARG A 110 5.07 -1.10 12.24
CA ARG A 110 6.12 -0.18 11.75
C ARG A 110 5.65 0.60 10.52
N PHE A 111 4.95 -0.06 9.59
CA PHE A 111 4.34 0.61 8.44
C PHE A 111 3.23 1.57 8.86
N ILE A 112 2.42 1.20 9.85
CA ILE A 112 1.42 2.10 10.41
C ILE A 112 2.07 3.36 10.99
N THR A 113 3.11 3.21 11.82
CA THR A 113 3.87 4.33 12.38
C THR A 113 4.48 5.21 11.29
N PHE A 114 5.04 4.60 10.24
CA PHE A 114 5.59 5.32 9.08
C PHE A 114 4.50 6.14 8.36
N MET A 115 3.37 5.50 8.03
CA MET A 115 2.27 6.18 7.35
C MET A 115 1.64 7.30 8.19
N ASP A 116 1.52 7.11 9.51
CA ASP A 116 1.04 8.15 10.43
C ASP A 116 2.03 9.33 10.53
N SER A 117 3.31 9.08 10.41
CA SER A 117 4.32 10.14 10.36
C SER A 117 4.22 10.92 9.03
N ALA A 118 4.13 10.23 7.90
CA ALA A 118 3.93 10.87 6.60
C ALA A 118 2.60 11.65 6.53
N LYS A 119 1.54 11.15 7.16
CA LYS A 119 0.25 11.82 7.28
C LYS A 119 0.36 13.21 7.95
N LYS A 120 1.24 13.39 8.93
CA LYS A 120 1.43 14.68 9.63
C LYS A 120 1.92 15.78 8.70
N GLU A 121 2.67 15.41 7.66
CA GLU A 121 3.21 16.35 6.66
C GLU A 121 2.17 16.76 5.59
N MET A 122 1.02 16.10 5.55
CA MET A 122 -0.06 16.45 4.63
C MET A 122 -0.76 17.74 5.08
N ASN A 123 -1.34 18.48 4.12
CA ASN A 123 -2.28 19.54 4.44
C ASN A 123 -3.50 18.99 5.20
N SER A 124 -4.24 19.86 5.89
CA SER A 124 -5.37 19.45 6.76
C SER A 124 -6.47 18.69 6.03
N GLU A 125 -6.76 19.06 4.77
CA GLU A 125 -7.81 18.44 3.96
C GLU A 125 -7.44 16.97 3.64
N LEU A 126 -6.25 16.73 3.08
CA LEU A 126 -5.78 15.38 2.76
C LEU A 126 -5.57 14.53 4.02
N ARG A 127 -5.08 15.14 5.10
CA ARG A 127 -4.89 14.47 6.38
C ARG A 127 -6.20 13.87 6.91
N ASN A 128 -7.31 14.60 6.78
CA ASN A 128 -8.62 14.15 7.23
C ASN A 128 -9.21 13.02 6.36
N ARG A 129 -8.72 12.87 5.13
CA ARG A 129 -9.13 11.80 4.20
C ARG A 129 -8.31 10.52 4.36
N PHE A 130 -7.26 10.51 5.17
CA PHE A 130 -6.36 9.37 5.32
C PHE A 130 -6.42 8.75 6.70
N GLU A 131 -6.47 7.42 6.75
CA GLU A 131 -6.40 6.61 7.96
C GLU A 131 -5.42 5.46 7.73
N ALA A 132 -4.42 5.28 8.62
CA ALA A 132 -3.63 4.06 8.69
C ALA A 132 -4.19 3.17 9.81
N ARG A 133 -4.40 1.88 9.54
CA ARG A 133 -5.03 0.96 10.47
C ARG A 133 -4.26 -0.34 10.56
N LEU A 134 -3.85 -0.71 11.77
CA LEU A 134 -3.28 -2.02 12.08
C LEU A 134 -4.38 -3.08 12.04
N VAL A 135 -4.14 -4.15 11.28
CA VAL A 135 -5.09 -5.25 11.10
C VAL A 135 -4.44 -6.58 11.45
N ASP A 136 -5.23 -7.66 11.47
CA ASP A 136 -4.72 -8.99 11.75
C ASP A 136 -4.35 -9.73 10.45
N VAL A 137 -3.51 -10.75 10.57
CA VAL A 137 -3.05 -11.54 9.42
C VAL A 137 -4.19 -12.25 8.69
N ASP A 138 -5.26 -12.55 9.38
CA ASP A 138 -6.45 -13.26 8.89
C ASP A 138 -7.70 -12.38 8.77
N ASP A 139 -7.65 -11.10 9.19
CA ASP A 139 -8.80 -10.20 9.15
C ASP A 139 -8.39 -8.75 8.84
N ALA A 140 -8.96 -8.18 7.78
CA ALA A 140 -8.79 -6.77 7.41
C ALA A 140 -9.49 -5.79 8.36
N LYS A 141 -10.25 -6.27 9.36
CA LYS A 141 -10.98 -5.47 10.36
C LYS A 141 -11.84 -4.35 9.76
N LEU A 142 -12.36 -4.58 8.56
CA LEU A 142 -13.34 -3.68 7.96
C LEU A 142 -14.71 -3.91 8.59
N LYS A 143 -15.38 -2.83 8.97
CA LYS A 143 -16.78 -2.88 9.38
C LYS A 143 -17.66 -3.25 8.18
N LYS A 144 -18.83 -3.82 8.42
CA LYS A 144 -19.76 -4.17 7.36
C LYS A 144 -20.09 -2.95 6.48
N GLY A 145 -19.80 -3.06 5.18
CA GLY A 145 -20.04 -2.00 4.21
C GLY A 145 -19.27 -0.70 4.49
N GLU A 146 -18.04 -0.80 5.00
CA GLU A 146 -17.22 0.38 5.34
C GLU A 146 -16.58 1.01 4.12
N VAL A 147 -16.31 0.23 3.06
CA VAL A 147 -15.59 0.72 1.89
C VAL A 147 -16.32 0.41 0.58
N ASP A 148 -16.08 1.23 -0.43
CA ASP A 148 -16.63 1.05 -1.77
C ASP A 148 -15.67 0.28 -2.67
N ALA A 149 -14.38 0.32 -2.38
CA ALA A 149 -13.38 -0.44 -3.11
C ALA A 149 -12.24 -0.88 -2.18
N VAL A 150 -11.64 -2.02 -2.53
CA VAL A 150 -10.39 -2.49 -1.93
C VAL A 150 -9.37 -2.72 -3.03
N ILE A 151 -8.17 -2.16 -2.87
CA ILE A 151 -7.01 -2.48 -3.70
C ILE A 151 -6.06 -3.39 -2.92
N ILE A 152 -5.55 -4.44 -3.56
CA ILE A 152 -4.61 -5.42 -3.00
C ILE A 152 -3.46 -5.56 -3.99
N VAL A 153 -2.27 -5.05 -3.65
CA VAL A 153 -1.13 -5.06 -4.55
C VAL A 153 0.06 -5.78 -3.92
N ASN A 154 0.55 -6.83 -4.58
CA ASN A 154 1.67 -7.66 -4.10
C ASN A 154 1.44 -8.28 -2.72
N THR A 155 0.19 -8.49 -2.33
CA THR A 155 -0.19 -8.93 -0.98
C THR A 155 -1.00 -10.22 -1.01
N TYR A 156 -1.81 -10.45 -2.05
CA TYR A 156 -2.72 -11.59 -2.13
C TYR A 156 -2.03 -12.94 -1.96
N MET A 157 -0.83 -13.09 -2.51
CA MET A 157 -0.02 -14.32 -2.41
C MET A 157 0.40 -14.68 -0.97
N TYR A 158 0.40 -13.73 -0.05
CA TYR A 158 0.79 -13.94 1.35
C TYR A 158 -0.38 -14.30 2.27
N ILE A 159 -1.62 -14.22 1.78
CA ILE A 159 -2.82 -14.60 2.53
C ILE A 159 -2.92 -16.13 2.57
N SER A 160 -2.95 -16.73 3.77
CA SER A 160 -2.90 -18.19 3.94
C SER A 160 -4.20 -18.90 3.54
N ASP A 161 -5.35 -18.48 4.07
CA ASP A 161 -6.70 -18.99 3.71
C ASP A 161 -7.44 -17.93 2.90
N ARG A 162 -7.04 -17.79 1.64
CA ARG A 162 -7.50 -16.72 0.76
C ARG A 162 -9.00 -16.70 0.55
N VAL A 163 -9.64 -17.87 0.41
CA VAL A 163 -11.10 -17.93 0.20
C VAL A 163 -11.84 -17.38 1.41
N SER A 164 -11.54 -17.89 2.61
CA SER A 164 -12.20 -17.43 3.84
C SER A 164 -11.86 -15.96 4.14
N TYR A 165 -10.63 -15.53 3.89
CA TYR A 165 -10.22 -14.14 4.02
C TYR A 165 -11.06 -13.24 3.10
N MET A 166 -11.16 -13.57 1.82
CA MET A 166 -11.92 -12.79 0.83
C MET A 166 -13.42 -12.81 1.09
N GLN A 167 -13.98 -13.89 1.69
CA GLN A 167 -15.36 -13.90 2.17
C GLN A 167 -15.61 -12.89 3.28
N ARG A 168 -14.69 -12.78 4.25
CA ARG A 168 -14.76 -11.77 5.33
C ARG A 168 -14.56 -10.36 4.76
N LEU A 169 -13.53 -10.16 3.94
CA LEU A 169 -13.25 -8.88 3.29
C LEU A 169 -14.45 -8.37 2.49
N ARG A 170 -15.13 -9.25 1.77
CA ARG A 170 -16.33 -8.93 0.98
C ARG A 170 -17.46 -8.32 1.83
N GLN A 171 -17.60 -8.73 3.10
CA GLN A 171 -18.59 -8.14 4.00
C GLN A 171 -18.27 -6.68 4.34
N GLY A 172 -17.00 -6.29 4.32
CA GLY A 172 -16.55 -4.91 4.50
C GLY A 172 -16.76 -4.01 3.28
N ILE A 173 -17.00 -4.61 2.10
CA ILE A 173 -17.22 -3.87 0.86
C ILE A 173 -18.72 -3.63 0.68
N ASN A 174 -19.10 -2.40 0.35
CA ASN A 174 -20.48 -2.04 0.02
C ASN A 174 -21.04 -2.89 -1.14
N LYS A 175 -22.37 -3.07 -1.16
CA LYS A 175 -23.02 -3.70 -2.30
C LYS A 175 -22.77 -2.88 -3.57
N GLY A 176 -22.33 -3.54 -4.64
CA GLY A 176 -21.89 -2.89 -5.88
C GLY A 176 -20.44 -2.37 -5.82
N GLY A 177 -19.81 -2.45 -4.66
CA GLY A 177 -18.39 -2.12 -4.52
C GLY A 177 -17.49 -3.20 -5.13
N MET A 178 -16.18 -2.94 -5.17
CA MET A 178 -15.26 -3.79 -5.92
C MET A 178 -13.98 -4.12 -5.15
N VAL A 179 -13.34 -5.21 -5.55
CA VAL A 179 -11.94 -5.50 -5.24
C VAL A 179 -11.12 -5.42 -6.51
N LEU A 180 -9.90 -4.87 -6.39
CA LEU A 180 -8.87 -4.87 -7.42
C LEU A 180 -7.63 -5.54 -6.85
N ILE A 181 -7.14 -6.58 -7.51
CA ILE A 181 -5.94 -7.32 -7.13
C ILE A 181 -4.90 -7.16 -8.23
N VAL A 182 -3.67 -6.81 -7.85
CA VAL A 182 -2.49 -6.81 -8.71
C VAL A 182 -1.45 -7.70 -8.09
N ASP A 183 -1.07 -8.78 -8.79
CA ASP A 183 -0.05 -9.67 -8.26
C ASP A 183 0.81 -10.26 -9.38
N TYR A 184 1.90 -10.91 -9.01
CA TYR A 184 2.93 -11.36 -9.94
C TYR A 184 2.49 -12.58 -10.76
N LYS A 185 2.79 -12.55 -12.07
CA LYS A 185 2.60 -13.69 -12.97
C LYS A 185 3.46 -14.87 -12.52
N GLU A 186 2.91 -16.08 -12.57
CA GLU A 186 3.61 -17.33 -12.26
C GLU A 186 4.60 -17.69 -13.37
N LYS A 187 5.65 -16.90 -13.50
CA LYS A 187 6.76 -17.13 -14.42
C LYS A 187 8.06 -16.56 -13.85
N ASN A 188 9.19 -16.96 -14.40
CA ASN A 188 10.47 -16.34 -14.07
C ASN A 188 10.49 -14.91 -14.62
N ILE A 189 10.57 -13.93 -13.74
CA ILE A 189 10.58 -12.50 -14.06
C ILE A 189 11.64 -11.79 -13.21
N PRO A 190 12.21 -10.67 -13.66
CA PRO A 190 13.32 -10.01 -12.99
C PRO A 190 12.94 -9.28 -11.70
N VAL A 191 11.66 -9.21 -11.37
CA VAL A 191 11.13 -8.50 -10.20
C VAL A 191 10.21 -9.40 -9.38
N GLY A 192 10.04 -9.07 -8.09
CA GLY A 192 9.12 -9.77 -7.19
C GLY A 192 9.71 -11.05 -6.57
N PRO A 193 8.87 -11.83 -5.88
CA PRO A 193 9.28 -13.01 -5.15
C PRO A 193 9.57 -14.21 -6.06
N PRO A 194 10.17 -15.29 -5.52
CA PRO A 194 10.36 -16.55 -6.25
C PRO A 194 9.05 -17.10 -6.83
N THR A 195 9.12 -17.82 -7.95
CA THR A 195 7.95 -18.32 -8.68
C THR A 195 7.02 -19.18 -7.84
N ASN A 196 7.57 -19.99 -6.94
CA ASN A 196 6.79 -20.87 -6.04
C ASN A 196 5.97 -20.13 -4.98
N THR A 197 6.17 -18.83 -4.79
CA THR A 197 5.36 -17.98 -3.89
C THR A 197 4.19 -17.35 -4.62
N LYS A 198 4.27 -17.26 -5.95
CA LYS A 198 3.27 -16.58 -6.78
C LYS A 198 2.01 -17.42 -6.92
N VAL A 199 0.85 -16.74 -7.03
CA VAL A 199 -0.45 -17.38 -7.22
C VAL A 199 -0.87 -17.23 -8.67
N PRO A 200 -1.16 -18.33 -9.39
CA PRO A 200 -1.64 -18.25 -10.77
C PRO A 200 -2.93 -17.44 -10.89
N LEU A 201 -3.06 -16.65 -11.95
CA LEU A 201 -4.25 -15.86 -12.26
C LEU A 201 -5.56 -16.70 -12.19
N SER A 202 -5.57 -17.88 -12.79
CA SER A 202 -6.73 -18.79 -12.80
C SER A 202 -7.12 -19.29 -11.40
N VAL A 203 -6.15 -19.38 -10.48
CA VAL A 203 -6.42 -19.75 -9.08
C VAL A 203 -7.12 -18.58 -8.37
N VAL A 204 -6.63 -17.35 -8.56
CA VAL A 204 -7.26 -16.15 -7.96
C VAL A 204 -8.69 -15.96 -8.47
N GLU A 205 -8.94 -16.16 -9.77
CA GLU A 205 -10.31 -16.12 -10.33
C GLU A 205 -11.24 -17.12 -9.66
N LYS A 206 -10.77 -18.36 -9.48
CA LYS A 206 -11.54 -19.43 -8.82
C LYS A 206 -11.82 -19.08 -7.36
N GLU A 207 -10.80 -18.62 -6.62
CA GLU A 207 -10.91 -18.25 -5.21
C GLU A 207 -11.87 -17.07 -5.00
N LEU A 208 -11.85 -16.06 -5.87
CA LEU A 208 -12.80 -14.94 -5.83
C LEU A 208 -14.25 -15.41 -6.09
N LYS A 209 -14.47 -16.34 -7.04
CA LYS A 209 -15.79 -16.95 -7.25
C LYS A 209 -16.26 -17.70 -6.01
N GLN A 210 -15.38 -18.49 -5.39
CA GLN A 210 -15.69 -19.22 -4.16
C GLN A 210 -15.98 -18.28 -2.98
N ALA A 211 -15.31 -17.13 -2.92
CA ALA A 211 -15.56 -16.10 -1.93
C ALA A 211 -16.86 -15.30 -2.17
N GLY A 212 -17.54 -15.54 -3.30
CA GLY A 212 -18.84 -14.94 -3.62
C GLY A 212 -18.78 -13.65 -4.43
N PHE A 213 -17.59 -13.24 -4.91
CA PHE A 213 -17.46 -12.11 -5.83
C PHE A 213 -18.06 -12.45 -7.20
N LYS A 214 -18.50 -11.41 -7.90
CA LYS A 214 -19.13 -11.48 -9.23
C LYS A 214 -18.38 -10.61 -10.22
N ASN A 215 -18.73 -10.68 -11.51
CA ASN A 215 -18.20 -9.84 -12.59
C ASN A 215 -16.65 -9.78 -12.54
N ILE A 216 -16.03 -10.97 -12.51
CA ILE A 216 -14.56 -11.09 -12.44
C ILE A 216 -14.00 -10.79 -13.83
N HIS A 217 -13.12 -9.81 -13.91
CA HIS A 217 -12.41 -9.41 -15.13
C HIS A 217 -10.90 -9.47 -14.88
N SER A 218 -10.19 -10.17 -15.74
CA SER A 218 -8.75 -10.37 -15.65
C SER A 218 -8.04 -9.73 -16.81
N ASP A 219 -6.87 -9.14 -16.53
CA ASP A 219 -5.97 -8.53 -17.49
C ASP A 219 -4.53 -8.96 -17.16
N ASP A 220 -3.96 -9.80 -18.00
CA ASP A 220 -2.58 -10.27 -17.89
C ASP A 220 -1.64 -9.65 -18.91
N THR A 221 -2.10 -8.63 -19.63
CA THR A 221 -1.38 -8.00 -20.74
C THR A 221 -0.92 -6.58 -20.46
N SER A 222 -1.65 -5.79 -19.69
CA SER A 222 -1.35 -4.38 -19.45
C SER A 222 -0.08 -4.14 -18.64
N LEU A 223 0.33 -5.11 -17.79
CA LEU A 223 1.56 -5.09 -17.01
C LEU A 223 2.47 -6.24 -17.43
N ASP A 224 3.79 -5.96 -17.57
CA ASP A 224 4.75 -6.94 -18.08
C ASP A 224 4.95 -8.12 -17.09
N TYR A 225 4.97 -7.82 -15.80
CA TYR A 225 5.32 -8.77 -14.74
C TYR A 225 4.16 -9.19 -13.86
N GLN A 226 3.03 -8.48 -13.96
CA GLN A 226 1.88 -8.69 -13.10
C GLN A 226 0.60 -8.87 -13.91
N TYR A 227 -0.42 -9.43 -13.26
CA TYR A 227 -1.80 -9.43 -13.74
C TYR A 227 -2.65 -8.47 -12.88
N ILE A 228 -3.78 -8.07 -13.43
CA ILE A 228 -4.80 -7.27 -12.74
C ILE A 228 -6.10 -8.05 -12.76
N ILE A 229 -6.75 -8.16 -11.62
CA ILE A 229 -8.11 -8.72 -11.52
C ILE A 229 -9.00 -7.69 -10.84
N THR A 230 -10.18 -7.48 -11.39
CA THR A 230 -11.28 -6.76 -10.74
C THR A 230 -12.46 -7.68 -10.53
N ALA A 231 -13.17 -7.53 -9.41
CA ALA A 231 -14.40 -8.27 -9.13
C ALA A 231 -15.33 -7.42 -8.26
N THR A 232 -16.65 -7.66 -8.34
CA THR A 232 -17.66 -6.86 -7.62
C THR A 232 -18.32 -7.64 -6.50
N ASN A 233 -18.74 -6.92 -5.45
CA ASN A 233 -19.58 -7.41 -4.36
C ASN A 233 -21.06 -7.09 -4.70
N ASN A 234 -21.72 -8.01 -5.42
CA ASN A 234 -23.13 -7.90 -5.82
C ASN A 234 -24.04 -8.82 -4.99
#